data_edd395f476856149d8a40dc7bd5033ab
#
_entry.id   edd395f476856149d8a40dc7bd5033ab
#
_cell.length_a   1.000
_cell.length_b   1.000
_cell.length_c   1.000
_cell.angle_alpha   90.00
_cell.angle_beta   90.00
_cell.angle_gamma   90.00
#
_symmetry.space_group_name_H-M   'P 1'
#
loop_
_entity.id
_entity.type
_entity.pdbx_description
1 polymer ?
#
loop_
_entity_poly.entity_id
_entity_poly.type
_entity_poly.pdbx_seq_one_letter_code
_entity_poly.pdbx_strand_id
1 'polypeptide(L)'
;MDADAAAAAREMPRIVGDALTASAAEAGSAWRLEPAERGLDANVIALPAGDEIRTHTGPELDVLIVVLTGSGTLETETDAIALEPGGIVWLPPRSQRRFIAGEKGLRYFSVHQRKPGLSIRSRVG
;
A
#
# COMPACT_ATOMS: atom_id res chain seq x y z
N MET A 1 -38.68 -2.70 8.53
CA MET A 1 -38.06 -3.69 7.66
C MET A 1 -37.06 -3.07 6.73
N ASP A 2 -37.40 -1.96 6.11
CA ASP A 2 -36.46 -1.33 5.19
C ASP A 2 -35.17 -0.93 5.88
N ALA A 3 -35.28 -0.45 7.10
CA ALA A 3 -34.10 -0.08 7.84
C ALA A 3 -33.22 -1.30 8.13
N ASP A 4 -33.84 -2.43 8.42
CA ASP A 4 -33.11 -3.65 8.67
C ASP A 4 -32.49 -4.19 7.40
N ALA A 5 -33.21 -4.10 6.31
CA ALA A 5 -32.69 -4.56 5.03
C ALA A 5 -31.52 -3.68 4.60
N ALA A 6 -31.64 -2.37 4.79
CA ALA A 6 -30.56 -1.46 4.45
C ALA A 6 -29.34 -1.71 5.33
N ALA A 7 -29.56 -1.95 6.62
CA ALA A 7 -28.45 -2.26 7.51
C ALA A 7 -27.79 -3.57 7.13
N ALA A 8 -28.57 -4.57 6.73
CA ALA A 8 -28.02 -5.85 6.32
C ALA A 8 -27.22 -5.75 5.03
N ALA A 9 -27.58 -4.79 4.17
CA ALA A 9 -26.86 -4.59 2.91
C ALA A 9 -25.60 -3.75 3.08
N ARG A 10 -25.43 -3.10 4.21
CA ARG A 10 -24.28 -2.24 4.45
C ARG A 10 -23.09 -3.09 4.87
N GLU A 11 -21.93 -2.61 4.49
CA GLU A 11 -20.71 -3.25 4.94
C GLU A 11 -20.51 -3.04 6.42
N MET A 12 -20.12 -4.08 7.09
CA MET A 12 -19.87 -4.03 8.52
C MET A 12 -18.38 -4.12 8.79
N PRO A 13 -17.93 -3.53 9.91
CA PRO A 13 -16.50 -3.64 10.26
C PRO A 13 -16.09 -5.11 10.37
N ARG A 14 -14.95 -5.42 9.81
CA ARG A 14 -14.44 -6.79 9.88
C ARG A 14 -12.94 -6.79 9.59
N ILE A 15 -12.28 -7.85 10.03
CA ILE A 15 -10.88 -8.04 9.67
C ILE A 15 -10.83 -8.48 8.22
N VAL A 16 -10.00 -7.80 7.44
CA VAL A 16 -9.88 -8.07 5.99
C VAL A 16 -8.51 -8.65 5.62
N GLY A 17 -7.64 -8.85 6.59
CA GLY A 17 -6.34 -9.43 6.33
C GLY A 17 -5.45 -9.37 7.54
N ASP A 18 -4.23 -9.84 7.37
CA ASP A 18 -3.21 -9.79 8.41
C ASP A 18 -1.93 -9.24 7.78
N ALA A 19 -1.53 -8.05 8.21
CA ALA A 19 -0.43 -7.35 7.58
C ALA A 19 0.92 -8.04 7.79
N LEU A 20 1.03 -8.85 8.83
CA LEU A 20 2.31 -9.49 9.16
C LEU A 20 2.47 -10.86 8.53
N THR A 21 1.36 -11.56 8.28
CA THR A 21 1.43 -12.95 7.79
C THR A 21 1.03 -13.11 6.34
N ALA A 22 0.43 -12.11 5.72
CA ALA A 22 0.08 -12.19 4.31
C ALA A 22 1.33 -12.48 3.49
N SER A 23 1.23 -13.43 2.56
CA SER A 23 2.36 -13.86 1.74
C SER A 23 2.14 -13.50 0.29
N ALA A 24 3.16 -12.97 -0.34
CA ALA A 24 3.13 -12.77 -1.77
C ALA A 24 3.49 -14.07 -2.46
N ALA A 25 2.79 -14.40 -3.52
CA ALA A 25 3.19 -15.51 -4.36
C ALA A 25 4.51 -15.20 -5.04
N GLU A 26 4.77 -13.94 -5.24
CA GLU A 26 6.01 -13.45 -5.80
C GLU A 26 6.24 -12.04 -5.24
N ALA A 27 7.39 -11.46 -5.47
CA ALA A 27 7.71 -10.15 -4.95
C ALA A 27 6.64 -9.14 -5.30
N GLY A 28 6.28 -8.30 -4.34
CA GLY A 28 5.31 -7.26 -4.53
C GLY A 28 4.14 -7.40 -3.59
N SER A 29 2.93 -7.24 -4.11
CA SER A 29 1.75 -7.16 -3.26
C SER A 29 1.43 -8.50 -2.60
N ALA A 30 1.48 -8.50 -1.27
CA ALA A 30 1.12 -9.67 -0.48
C ALA A 30 -0.36 -9.66 -0.12
N TRP A 31 -0.98 -8.49 -0.13
CA TRP A 31 -2.38 -8.33 0.23
C TRP A 31 -2.91 -7.03 -0.35
N ARG A 32 -4.18 -7.02 -0.73
CA ARG A 32 -4.87 -5.83 -1.19
C ARG A 32 -6.24 -5.72 -0.54
N LEU A 33 -6.65 -4.50 -0.30
CA LEU A 33 -8.02 -4.24 0.16
C LEU A 33 -8.96 -4.44 -1.03
N GLU A 34 -9.95 -5.32 -0.87
CA GLU A 34 -10.78 -5.74 -2.01
C GLU A 34 -12.24 -5.30 -2.04
N PRO A 35 -12.90 -5.00 -0.91
CA PRO A 35 -14.33 -4.67 -0.99
C PRO A 35 -14.62 -3.63 -2.07
N ALA A 36 -15.62 -3.92 -2.88
CA ALA A 36 -15.88 -3.11 -4.08
C ALA A 36 -16.27 -1.67 -3.74
N GLU A 37 -16.86 -1.46 -2.60
CA GLU A 37 -17.36 -0.14 -2.23
C GLU A 37 -16.43 0.65 -1.33
N ARG A 38 -15.18 0.22 -1.26
CA ARG A 38 -14.21 0.88 -0.41
C ARG A 38 -13.88 2.29 -0.91
N GLY A 39 -13.61 3.18 0.03
CA GLY A 39 -13.12 4.53 -0.29
C GLY A 39 -11.61 4.65 -0.22
N LEU A 40 -10.94 3.57 0.18
CA LEU A 40 -9.48 3.54 0.29
C LEU A 40 -8.92 2.44 -0.60
N ASP A 41 -7.72 2.68 -1.12
CA ASP A 41 -6.90 1.61 -1.67
C ASP A 41 -5.78 1.36 -0.67
N ALA A 42 -5.54 0.10 -0.38
CA ALA A 42 -4.50 -0.26 0.58
C ALA A 42 -3.92 -1.60 0.18
N ASN A 43 -2.64 -1.77 0.47
CA ASN A 43 -1.99 -3.04 0.23
C ASN A 43 -0.80 -3.21 1.15
N VAL A 44 -0.36 -4.45 1.26
CA VAL A 44 0.89 -4.81 1.93
C VAL A 44 1.86 -5.20 0.84
N ILE A 45 3.01 -4.58 0.84
CA ILE A 45 4.10 -4.91 -0.06
C ILE A 45 5.12 -5.73 0.71
N ALA A 46 5.57 -6.82 0.12
CA ALA A 46 6.60 -7.67 0.71
C ALA A 46 7.69 -7.91 -0.33
N LEU A 47 8.86 -7.36 -0.07
CA LEU A 47 10.02 -7.49 -0.94
C LEU A 47 11.03 -8.42 -0.29
N PRO A 48 11.52 -9.43 -1.00
CA PRO A 48 12.60 -10.26 -0.46
C PRO A 48 13.90 -9.47 -0.36
N ALA A 49 14.84 -10.02 0.36
CA ALA A 49 16.13 -9.37 0.59
C ALA A 49 16.75 -8.91 -0.73
N GLY A 50 17.18 -7.67 -0.75
CA GLY A 50 17.88 -7.10 -1.92
C GLY A 50 16.99 -6.73 -3.10
N ASP A 51 15.72 -7.06 -3.06
CA ASP A 51 14.82 -6.71 -4.16
C ASP A 51 14.44 -5.23 -4.10
N GLU A 52 13.89 -4.73 -5.20
CA GLU A 52 13.57 -3.32 -5.26
C GLU A 52 12.33 -3.03 -6.09
N ILE A 53 11.74 -1.88 -5.84
CA ILE A 53 10.75 -1.29 -6.72
C ILE A 53 11.45 -0.10 -7.36
N ARG A 54 11.63 -0.17 -8.67
CA ARG A 54 12.39 0.84 -9.40
C ARG A 54 11.77 2.22 -9.28
N THR A 55 12.59 3.22 -9.47
CA THR A 55 12.16 4.62 -9.43
C THR A 55 10.94 4.85 -10.31
N HIS A 56 9.93 5.44 -9.74
CA HIS A 56 8.73 5.81 -10.49
C HIS A 56 8.08 7.01 -9.81
N THR A 57 7.23 7.67 -10.56
CA THR A 57 6.45 8.79 -10.03
C THR A 57 5.16 8.22 -9.45
N GLY A 58 4.85 8.62 -8.25
CA GLY A 58 3.64 8.15 -7.60
C GLY A 58 2.37 8.78 -8.16
N PRO A 59 1.24 8.38 -7.63
CA PRO A 59 -0.06 8.90 -8.10
C PRO A 59 -0.27 10.34 -7.67
N GLU A 60 -1.34 10.93 -8.18
CA GLU A 60 -1.72 12.29 -7.82
C GLU A 60 -2.51 12.33 -6.52
N LEU A 61 -2.08 11.53 -5.58
CA LEU A 61 -2.71 11.37 -4.27
C LEU A 61 -1.63 11.28 -3.23
N ASP A 62 -1.98 11.68 -2.02
CA ASP A 62 -1.15 11.39 -0.87
C ASP A 62 -1.13 9.89 -0.65
N VAL A 63 0.02 9.36 -0.32
CA VAL A 63 0.17 7.96 0.07
C VAL A 63 0.85 7.92 1.42
N LEU A 64 0.30 7.13 2.33
CA LEU A 64 0.91 6.93 3.64
C LEU A 64 1.39 5.50 3.72
N ILE A 65 2.61 5.29 4.17
CA ILE A 65 3.11 3.94 4.39
C ILE A 65 3.57 3.76 5.82
N VAL A 66 3.48 2.52 6.29
CA VAL A 66 3.98 2.13 7.61
C VAL A 66 4.86 0.91 7.40
N VAL A 67 6.10 1.00 7.82
CA VAL A 67 7.01 -0.14 7.74
C VAL A 67 6.64 -1.14 8.82
N LEU A 68 6.45 -2.39 8.42
CA LEU A 68 5.99 -3.44 9.32
C LEU A 68 7.14 -4.30 9.82
N THR A 69 7.93 -4.85 8.90
CA THR A 69 9.07 -5.71 9.25
C THR A 69 10.20 -5.51 8.26
N GLY A 70 11.37 -5.96 8.64
CA GLY A 70 12.54 -5.86 7.79
C GLY A 70 13.12 -4.46 7.82
N SER A 71 13.80 -4.12 6.74
CA SER A 71 14.41 -2.79 6.61
C SER A 71 14.66 -2.49 5.15
N GLY A 72 14.98 -1.26 4.87
CA GLY A 72 15.31 -0.88 3.51
C GLY A 72 15.58 0.59 3.39
N THR A 73 15.57 1.05 2.14
CA THR A 73 15.81 2.45 1.81
C THR A 73 14.76 2.93 0.85
N LEU A 74 14.26 4.12 1.09
CA LEU A 74 13.38 4.80 0.15
C LEU A 74 14.18 5.97 -0.42
N GLU A 75 14.45 5.89 -1.73
CA GLU A 75 15.12 6.99 -2.41
C GLU A 75 14.07 7.92 -3.00
N THR A 76 14.22 9.19 -2.73
CA THR A 76 13.36 10.24 -3.27
C THR A 76 14.17 11.06 -4.27
N GLU A 77 13.62 12.18 -4.73
CA GLU A 77 14.34 13.05 -5.66
C GLU A 77 15.59 13.65 -5.05
N THR A 78 15.60 13.83 -3.73
CA THR A 78 16.68 14.55 -3.07
C THR A 78 17.39 13.75 -1.99
N ASP A 79 16.75 12.74 -1.43
CA ASP A 79 17.26 12.07 -0.24
C ASP A 79 17.11 10.56 -0.31
N ALA A 80 17.79 9.90 0.62
CA ALA A 80 17.60 8.48 0.88
C ALA A 80 17.12 8.36 2.32
N ILE A 81 15.97 7.75 2.51
CA ILE A 81 15.33 7.61 3.82
C ILE A 81 15.48 6.16 4.28
N ALA A 82 16.02 5.98 5.48
CA ALA A 82 16.13 4.64 6.06
C ALA A 82 14.74 4.18 6.52
N LEU A 83 14.37 2.97 6.13
CA LEU A 83 13.09 2.38 6.49
C LEU A 83 13.30 1.31 7.53
N GLU A 84 12.63 1.45 8.68
CA GLU A 84 12.72 0.52 9.78
C GLU A 84 11.34 0.28 10.38
N PRO A 85 11.13 -0.87 11.04
CA PRO A 85 9.80 -1.18 11.58
C PRO A 85 9.24 -0.05 12.44
N GLY A 86 8.00 0.30 12.20
CA GLY A 86 7.33 1.37 12.89
C GLY A 86 7.45 2.73 12.21
N GLY A 87 8.31 2.86 11.22
CA GLY A 87 8.45 4.13 10.49
C GLY A 87 7.19 4.43 9.69
N ILE A 88 6.74 5.67 9.77
CA ILE A 88 5.58 6.13 9.02
C ILE A 88 6.07 7.20 8.06
N VAL A 89 5.81 7.02 6.78
CA VAL A 89 6.29 7.93 5.75
C VAL A 89 5.11 8.47 4.95
N TRP A 90 5.10 9.78 4.79
CA TRP A 90 4.14 10.45 3.94
C TRP A 90 4.78 10.68 2.57
N LEU A 91 4.10 10.25 1.52
CA LEU A 91 4.53 10.44 0.15
C LEU A 91 3.55 11.41 -0.51
N PRO A 92 3.97 12.64 -0.77
CA PRO A 92 3.06 13.62 -1.39
C PRO A 92 2.72 13.22 -2.82
N PRO A 93 1.68 13.83 -3.38
CA PRO A 93 1.29 13.52 -4.76
C PRO A 93 2.45 13.67 -5.73
N ARG A 94 2.55 12.72 -6.64
CA ARG A 94 3.55 12.70 -7.72
C ARG A 94 5.00 12.69 -7.25
N SER A 95 5.25 12.31 -6.01
CA SER A 95 6.64 12.22 -5.55
C SER A 95 7.32 11.03 -6.21
N GLN A 96 8.59 11.19 -6.52
CA GLN A 96 9.41 10.08 -7.03
C GLN A 96 9.81 9.20 -5.88
N ARG A 97 9.84 7.89 -6.14
CA ARG A 97 10.21 6.94 -5.10
C ARG A 97 10.83 5.68 -5.69
N ARG A 98 11.84 5.18 -5.00
CA ARG A 98 12.44 3.89 -5.28
C ARG A 98 12.61 3.18 -3.95
N PHE A 99 12.09 1.97 -3.84
CA PHE A 99 12.20 1.17 -2.61
C PHE A 99 13.23 0.09 -2.80
N ILE A 100 14.15 -0.03 -1.86
CA ILE A 100 15.19 -1.06 -1.89
C ILE A 100 15.13 -1.82 -0.59
N ALA A 101 14.86 -3.13 -0.66
CA ALA A 101 14.81 -3.96 0.52
C ALA A 101 16.21 -4.24 1.05
N GLY A 102 16.35 -4.27 2.35
CA GLY A 102 17.61 -4.63 3.00
C GLY A 102 17.81 -6.13 3.06
N GLU A 103 18.75 -6.56 3.90
CA GLU A 103 19.16 -7.96 3.95
C GLU A 103 18.08 -8.91 4.49
N LYS A 104 17.12 -8.38 5.21
CA LYS A 104 16.03 -9.19 5.77
C LYS A 104 14.72 -8.98 5.05
N GLY A 105 14.79 -8.36 3.88
CA GLY A 105 13.58 -8.00 3.15
C GLY A 105 12.94 -6.75 3.72
N LEU A 106 11.82 -6.37 3.13
CA LEU A 106 11.09 -5.17 3.55
C LEU A 106 9.61 -5.44 3.37
N ARG A 107 8.86 -5.22 4.42
CA ARG A 107 7.40 -5.35 4.36
C ARG A 107 6.81 -4.04 4.85
N TYR A 108 5.90 -3.45 4.07
CA TYR A 108 5.24 -2.23 4.49
C TYR A 108 3.78 -2.21 4.04
N PHE A 109 2.98 -1.45 4.77
CA PHE A 109 1.58 -1.22 4.48
C PHE A 109 1.46 0.13 3.80
N SER A 110 0.65 0.19 2.74
CA SER A 110 0.46 1.42 1.97
C SER A 110 -1.03 1.70 1.87
N VAL A 111 -1.41 2.96 2.03
CA VAL A 111 -2.82 3.34 1.93
C VAL A 111 -2.95 4.72 1.32
N HIS A 112 -3.97 4.87 0.47
CA HIS A 112 -4.32 6.17 -0.09
C HIS A 112 -5.81 6.19 -0.42
N GLN A 113 -6.31 7.36 -0.70
CA GLN A 113 -7.69 7.52 -1.09
C GLN A 113 -7.92 6.86 -2.44
N ARG A 114 -9.03 6.17 -2.58
CA ARG A 114 -9.43 5.60 -3.86
C ARG A 114 -10.25 6.63 -4.62
N LYS A 115 -9.96 6.77 -5.92
CA LYS A 115 -10.73 7.63 -6.80
C LYS A 115 -11.37 6.78 -7.87
N PRO A 116 -12.62 6.37 -7.68
CA PRO A 116 -13.27 5.44 -8.60
C PRO A 116 -13.21 5.84 -10.08
N GLY A 117 -13.39 7.13 -10.37
CA GLY A 117 -13.31 7.58 -11.75
C GLY A 117 -11.94 7.43 -12.35
N LEU A 118 -10.90 7.59 -11.53
CA LEU A 118 -9.52 7.47 -12.00
C LEU A 118 -9.12 6.03 -12.19
N SER A 119 -9.70 5.11 -11.43
CA SER A 119 -9.32 3.72 -11.55
C SER A 119 -9.69 3.16 -12.91
N ILE A 120 -10.73 3.69 -13.53
CA ILE A 120 -11.08 3.30 -14.89
C ILE A 120 -10.01 3.77 -15.85
N ARG A 121 -9.56 4.99 -15.72
CA ARG A 121 -8.53 5.53 -16.59
C ARG A 121 -7.19 4.87 -16.40
N SER A 122 -6.85 4.56 -15.17
CA SER A 122 -5.54 3.98 -14.92
C SER A 122 -5.41 2.59 -15.52
N ARG A 123 -6.52 1.90 -15.78
CA ARG A 123 -6.45 0.62 -16.46
C ARG A 123 -6.11 0.79 -17.93
N VAL A 124 -6.46 1.92 -18.49
CA VAL A 124 -6.18 2.20 -19.89
C VAL A 124 -4.76 2.71 -20.07
N GLY A 125 -4.33 3.50 -19.14
CA GLY A 125 -2.98 4.05 -19.20
C GLY A 125 -1.90 3.06 -18.79
#